data_f52609cff77a91a6800768400eb83244
#
_entry.id   f52609cff77a91a6800768400eb83244
#
_cell.length_a   1.000
_cell.length_b   1.000
_cell.length_c   1.000
_cell.angle_alpha   90.00
_cell.angle_beta   90.00
_cell.angle_gamma   90.00
#
_symmetry.space_group_name_H-M   'P 1'
#
loop_
_entity.id
_entity.type
_entity.pdbx_description
1 polymer ?
#
loop_
_entity_poly.entity_id
_entity_poly.type
_entity_poly.pdbx_seq_one_letter_code
_entity_poly.pdbx_strand_id
1 'polypeptide(L)'
;MKAINAICIVLTTVMTVQLSFAQLSAKYKTYEQKWSKGLRYGLFKPANYDPKKSYPLVLYLHGANDTISRDITWYHESIQSENPTFVLAPKCTNPNQGWGNTWTDVHSPAMVKTLQVIDSLLARYSINKNRLYVYGISMGGFGVFSVLSKEPGKFAAGYAICGGSSEAAASKLLNTPLWIFHGSDDDVVGVQYSRQVYQEIKKEGGQVVRYTEYPGVRHNSWENVAREKTLHRWLLAQAKGKTTNSPHSVDGLKAKLQNDNTVNLTWSTPTVEPKSHGTVWYYKIFRDNKLLTEIDGDLSDFTDSDSNRGMHRYHMIAVAYNFKESTPSSFVNVTIP
;
A
#
# COMPACT_ATOMS: atom_id res chain seq x y z
N MET A 1 24.66 -41.11 -10.96
CA MET A 1 25.28 -39.78 -10.89
C MET A 1 24.31 -38.58 -11.07
N LYS A 2 23.01 -38.78 -11.40
CA LYS A 2 22.05 -37.65 -11.56
C LYS A 2 21.25 -37.28 -10.30
N ALA A 3 21.25 -38.12 -9.28
CA ALA A 3 20.47 -37.87 -8.04
C ALA A 3 21.23 -37.00 -6.98
N ILE A 4 22.56 -36.98 -7.05
CA ILE A 4 23.38 -36.24 -6.07
C ILE A 4 23.35 -34.71 -6.32
N ASN A 5 23.25 -34.29 -7.60
CA ASN A 5 23.21 -32.86 -7.93
C ASN A 5 21.90 -32.15 -7.57
N ALA A 6 20.77 -32.87 -7.53
CA ALA A 6 19.49 -32.27 -7.16
C ALA A 6 19.39 -31.98 -5.65
N ILE A 7 20.02 -32.82 -4.82
CA ILE A 7 20.00 -32.64 -3.36
C ILE A 7 20.90 -31.45 -2.94
N CYS A 8 22.03 -31.24 -3.63
CA CYS A 8 22.90 -30.09 -3.33
C CYS A 8 22.26 -28.74 -3.69
N ILE A 9 21.47 -28.65 -4.76
CA ILE A 9 20.79 -27.40 -5.16
C ILE A 9 19.68 -27.03 -4.19
N VAL A 10 18.92 -28.01 -3.68
CA VAL A 10 17.86 -27.77 -2.69
C VAL A 10 18.45 -27.39 -1.33
N LEU A 11 19.56 -27.98 -0.91
CA LEU A 11 20.23 -27.64 0.32
C LEU A 11 20.88 -26.25 0.30
N THR A 12 21.43 -25.82 -0.85
CA THR A 12 22.02 -24.47 -0.97
C THR A 12 20.94 -23.38 -0.99
N THR A 13 19.78 -23.59 -1.60
CA THR A 13 18.67 -22.64 -1.59
C THR A 13 18.03 -22.52 -0.20
N VAL A 14 17.87 -23.63 0.53
CA VAL A 14 17.36 -23.62 1.91
C VAL A 14 18.36 -22.96 2.86
N MET A 15 19.66 -23.20 2.69
CA MET A 15 20.70 -22.53 3.50
C MET A 15 20.82 -21.04 3.25
N THR A 16 20.68 -20.59 2.00
CA THR A 16 20.70 -19.13 1.67
C THR A 16 19.47 -18.41 2.21
N VAL A 17 18.30 -19.05 2.18
CA VAL A 17 17.08 -18.49 2.79
C VAL A 17 17.21 -18.45 4.34
N GLN A 18 17.73 -19.50 4.97
CA GLN A 18 17.95 -19.49 6.42
C GLN A 18 19.04 -18.51 6.86
N LEU A 19 20.10 -18.32 6.09
CA LEU A 19 21.13 -17.32 6.36
C LEU A 19 20.58 -15.89 6.22
N SER A 20 19.69 -15.63 5.28
CA SER A 20 19.04 -14.32 5.17
C SER A 20 18.10 -14.03 6.35
N PHE A 21 17.35 -15.02 6.83
CA PHE A 21 16.52 -14.89 8.04
C PHE A 21 17.35 -14.72 9.32
N ALA A 22 18.46 -15.44 9.46
CA ALA A 22 19.35 -15.30 10.61
C ALA A 22 20.06 -13.94 10.63
N GLN A 23 20.45 -13.41 9.48
CA GLN A 23 21.06 -12.09 9.34
C GLN A 23 20.06 -10.97 9.60
N LEU A 24 18.82 -11.13 9.15
CA LEU A 24 17.68 -10.30 9.50
C LEU A 24 17.46 -10.29 11.03
N SER A 25 17.43 -11.44 11.69
CA SER A 25 17.18 -11.53 13.13
C SER A 25 18.25 -10.82 13.99
N ALA A 26 19.50 -10.76 13.55
CA ALA A 26 20.57 -10.08 14.27
C ALA A 26 20.48 -8.55 14.22
N LYS A 27 19.99 -7.97 13.11
CA LYS A 27 19.75 -6.52 12.97
C LYS A 27 18.50 -6.03 13.72
N TYR A 28 17.53 -6.91 13.97
CA TYR A 28 16.31 -6.61 14.74
C TYR A 28 16.54 -6.46 16.25
N LYS A 29 17.76 -6.67 16.75
CA LYS A 29 18.11 -6.39 18.14
C LYS A 29 17.95 -4.92 18.55
N THR A 30 17.74 -4.01 17.60
CA THR A 30 17.41 -2.59 17.87
C THR A 30 15.92 -2.34 18.09
N TYR A 31 15.09 -3.38 18.05
CA TYR A 31 13.69 -3.29 18.34
C TYR A 31 13.45 -3.29 19.86
N GLU A 32 13.24 -2.11 20.41
CA GLU A 32 13.01 -1.97 21.85
C GLU A 32 11.56 -2.29 22.19
N GLN A 33 11.34 -3.30 23.02
CA GLN A 33 10.04 -3.48 23.68
C GLN A 33 9.92 -2.48 24.83
N LYS A 34 8.82 -1.74 24.84
CA LYS A 34 8.56 -0.67 25.82
C LYS A 34 7.19 -0.81 26.44
N TRP A 35 7.06 -0.23 27.65
CA TRP A 35 5.78 -0.03 28.32
C TRP A 35 5.56 1.46 28.52
N SER A 36 4.43 1.96 28.10
CA SER A 36 3.98 3.32 28.38
C SER A 36 2.46 3.40 28.41
N LYS A 37 1.91 4.18 29.33
CA LYS A 37 0.45 4.37 29.48
C LYS A 37 -0.32 3.06 29.62
N GLY A 38 0.29 2.00 30.18
CA GLY A 38 -0.29 0.68 30.32
C GLY A 38 -0.45 -0.07 28.96
N LEU A 39 0.35 0.30 27.96
CA LEU A 39 0.43 -0.37 26.67
C LEU A 39 1.85 -0.91 26.45
N ARG A 40 1.94 -2.19 26.09
CA ARG A 40 3.18 -2.78 25.58
C ARG A 40 3.29 -2.48 24.09
N TYR A 41 4.46 -2.04 23.63
CA TYR A 41 4.70 -1.78 22.22
C TYR A 41 6.16 -2.06 21.85
N GLY A 42 6.37 -2.35 20.58
CA GLY A 42 7.67 -2.33 19.97
C GLY A 42 7.92 -0.99 19.29
N LEU A 43 9.13 -0.49 19.41
CA LEU A 43 9.58 0.69 18.71
C LEU A 43 10.86 0.38 17.95
N PHE A 44 10.80 0.46 16.63
CA PHE A 44 12.00 0.50 15.80
C PHE A 44 12.36 1.97 15.56
N LYS A 45 13.62 2.28 15.83
CA LYS A 45 14.22 3.58 15.55
C LYS A 45 15.25 3.40 14.41
N PRO A 46 15.28 4.28 13.40
CA PRO A 46 16.30 4.19 12.34
C PRO A 46 17.71 4.06 12.91
N ALA A 47 18.52 3.15 12.35
CA ALA A 47 19.87 2.85 12.88
C ALA A 47 20.77 4.09 12.97
N ASN A 48 20.68 4.96 11.96
CA ASN A 48 21.45 6.20 11.88
C ASN A 48 20.57 7.42 12.22
N TYR A 49 19.75 7.32 13.29
CA TYR A 49 18.90 8.42 13.73
C TYR A 49 19.73 9.65 14.12
N ASP A 50 19.42 10.75 13.47
CA ASP A 50 19.99 12.07 13.74
C ASP A 50 18.85 13.01 14.19
N PRO A 51 18.89 13.58 15.41
CA PRO A 51 17.82 14.45 15.89
C PRO A 51 17.67 15.75 15.09
N LYS A 52 18.63 16.10 14.24
CA LYS A 52 18.55 17.25 13.33
C LYS A 52 17.78 16.96 12.04
N LYS A 53 17.51 15.67 11.76
CA LYS A 53 16.73 15.23 10.59
C LYS A 53 15.29 14.94 11.00
N SER A 54 14.37 14.94 10.04
CA SER A 54 12.95 14.70 10.25
C SER A 54 12.54 13.38 9.62
N TYR A 55 11.88 12.49 10.39
CA TYR A 55 11.59 11.12 10.01
C TYR A 55 10.09 10.82 9.96
N PRO A 56 9.63 9.96 9.06
CA PRO A 56 8.28 9.42 9.11
C PRO A 56 8.11 8.44 10.27
N LEU A 57 6.85 8.21 10.65
CA LEU A 57 6.44 7.14 11.57
C LEU A 57 5.37 6.28 10.89
N VAL A 58 5.58 4.98 10.91
CA VAL A 58 4.59 3.97 10.49
C VAL A 58 4.06 3.26 11.73
N LEU A 59 2.74 3.31 11.92
CA LEU A 59 2.03 2.54 12.93
C LEU A 59 1.57 1.22 12.32
N TYR A 60 1.98 0.10 12.93
CA TYR A 60 1.50 -1.24 12.60
C TYR A 60 0.46 -1.74 13.58
N LEU A 61 -0.69 -2.16 13.09
CA LEU A 61 -1.77 -2.76 13.86
C LEU A 61 -1.86 -4.26 13.50
N HIS A 62 -1.46 -5.12 14.43
CA HIS A 62 -1.41 -6.56 14.20
C HIS A 62 -2.82 -7.22 14.13
N GLY A 63 -2.90 -8.41 13.54
CA GLY A 63 -4.09 -9.25 13.50
C GLY A 63 -4.45 -9.87 14.85
N ALA A 64 -5.62 -10.52 14.94
CA ALA A 64 -6.00 -11.29 16.13
C ALA A 64 -4.96 -12.39 16.42
N ASN A 65 -4.67 -12.61 17.70
CA ASN A 65 -3.71 -13.61 18.16
C ASN A 65 -2.26 -13.47 17.66
N ASP A 66 -1.95 -12.33 17.06
CA ASP A 66 -0.62 -12.05 16.53
C ASP A 66 0.31 -11.41 17.58
N THR A 67 1.57 -11.30 17.23
CA THR A 67 2.61 -10.67 18.06
C THR A 67 3.09 -9.35 17.45
N ILE A 68 3.70 -8.53 18.28
CA ILE A 68 4.21 -7.20 17.92
C ILE A 68 5.24 -7.23 16.76
N SER A 69 5.85 -8.38 16.49
CA SER A 69 7.04 -8.50 15.65
C SER A 69 6.87 -9.33 14.37
N ARG A 70 5.65 -9.73 14.00
CA ARG A 70 5.45 -10.63 12.85
C ARG A 70 5.62 -9.96 11.49
N ASP A 71 5.19 -8.71 11.35
CA ASP A 71 5.40 -7.99 10.11
C ASP A 71 6.76 -7.27 10.15
N ILE A 72 7.69 -7.82 9.39
CA ILE A 72 9.06 -7.32 9.27
C ILE A 72 9.24 -6.37 8.07
N THR A 73 8.21 -6.14 7.28
CA THR A 73 8.31 -5.43 6.01
C THR A 73 8.97 -4.06 6.15
N TRP A 74 8.51 -3.26 7.13
CA TRP A 74 9.03 -1.91 7.36
C TRP A 74 10.39 -1.86 8.04
N TYR A 75 10.88 -2.99 8.58
CA TYR A 75 12.23 -3.10 9.14
C TYR A 75 13.26 -3.52 8.09
N HIS A 76 12.83 -3.89 6.88
CA HIS A 76 13.72 -4.42 5.85
C HIS A 76 14.75 -3.37 5.44
N GLU A 77 15.99 -3.81 5.26
CA GLU A 77 17.12 -2.91 4.98
C GLU A 77 16.92 -2.12 3.69
N SER A 78 16.35 -2.72 2.66
CA SER A 78 16.06 -2.03 1.39
C SER A 78 15.14 -0.81 1.57
N ILE A 79 14.22 -0.86 2.55
CA ILE A 79 13.35 0.26 2.85
C ILE A 79 14.06 1.26 3.76
N GLN A 80 14.69 0.77 4.82
CA GLN A 80 15.32 1.62 5.83
C GLN A 80 16.56 2.35 5.33
N SER A 81 17.32 1.79 4.37
CA SER A 81 18.48 2.45 3.78
C SER A 81 18.09 3.66 2.92
N GLU A 82 17.01 3.53 2.16
CA GLU A 82 16.52 4.61 1.29
C GLU A 82 15.62 5.60 2.05
N ASN A 83 14.80 5.07 2.97
CA ASN A 83 13.76 5.82 3.67
C ASN A 83 13.77 5.48 5.17
N PRO A 84 14.74 5.99 5.94
CA PRO A 84 14.80 5.77 7.38
C PRO A 84 13.50 6.18 8.06
N THR A 85 12.83 5.23 8.73
CA THR A 85 11.45 5.38 9.22
C THR A 85 11.32 4.78 10.62
N PHE A 86 10.67 5.49 11.54
CA PHE A 86 10.23 4.91 12.79
C PHE A 86 9.09 3.93 12.54
N VAL A 87 9.09 2.80 13.25
CA VAL A 87 7.96 1.86 13.22
C VAL A 87 7.48 1.62 14.64
N LEU A 88 6.21 1.91 14.89
CA LEU A 88 5.52 1.65 16.15
C LEU A 88 4.58 0.47 15.98
N ALA A 89 4.80 -0.58 16.78
CA ALA A 89 3.97 -1.78 16.78
C ALA A 89 3.41 -2.02 18.20
N PRO A 90 2.25 -1.46 18.56
CA PRO A 90 1.62 -1.68 19.84
C PRO A 90 1.04 -3.09 19.94
N LYS A 91 0.86 -3.60 21.17
CA LYS A 91 0.22 -4.87 21.46
C LYS A 91 -1.21 -4.65 21.97
N CYS A 92 -2.18 -5.06 21.18
CA CYS A 92 -3.55 -5.18 21.66
C CYS A 92 -3.67 -6.43 22.56
N THR A 93 -4.00 -6.22 23.83
CA THR A 93 -4.11 -7.30 24.83
C THR A 93 -5.53 -7.84 24.96
N ASN A 94 -6.52 -7.14 24.42
CA ASN A 94 -7.91 -7.56 24.41
C ASN A 94 -8.40 -7.74 22.95
N PRO A 95 -8.31 -8.94 22.39
CA PRO A 95 -8.73 -9.20 21.02
C PRO A 95 -10.24 -8.99 20.79
N ASN A 96 -11.08 -9.10 21.83
CA ASN A 96 -12.52 -8.88 21.72
C ASN A 96 -12.87 -7.40 21.44
N GLN A 97 -12.03 -6.47 21.91
CA GLN A 97 -12.17 -5.04 21.63
C GLN A 97 -11.29 -4.60 20.44
N GLY A 98 -10.24 -5.35 20.14
CA GLY A 98 -9.32 -5.11 19.05
C GLY A 98 -8.75 -3.70 19.04
N TRP A 99 -8.47 -3.22 17.84
CA TRP A 99 -8.01 -1.85 17.57
C TRP A 99 -9.16 -0.87 17.38
N GLY A 100 -10.42 -1.33 17.54
CA GLY A 100 -11.64 -0.59 17.23
C GLY A 100 -12.13 -0.87 15.80
N ASN A 101 -13.32 -0.35 15.50
CA ASN A 101 -14.01 -0.50 14.23
C ASN A 101 -14.79 0.77 13.90
N THR A 102 -15.47 0.81 12.77
CA THR A 102 -16.24 1.96 12.29
C THR A 102 -17.73 1.89 12.62
N TRP A 103 -18.20 0.83 13.30
CA TRP A 103 -19.59 0.70 13.77
C TRP A 103 -19.83 1.41 15.10
N THR A 104 -18.78 1.96 15.71
CA THR A 104 -18.84 2.77 16.93
C THR A 104 -18.09 4.08 16.73
N ASP A 105 -18.50 5.15 17.41
CA ASP A 105 -17.84 6.47 17.31
C ASP A 105 -16.69 6.65 18.32
N VAL A 106 -16.47 5.66 19.18
CA VAL A 106 -15.42 5.72 20.20
C VAL A 106 -14.20 4.86 19.81
N HIS A 107 -13.03 5.27 20.23
CA HIS A 107 -11.82 4.46 20.12
C HIS A 107 -11.84 3.29 21.10
N SER A 108 -11.25 2.16 20.68
CA SER A 108 -10.94 1.10 21.64
C SER A 108 -9.90 1.55 22.66
N PRO A 109 -9.88 0.98 23.87
CA PRO A 109 -8.85 1.31 24.88
C PRO A 109 -7.42 1.12 24.38
N ALA A 110 -7.18 0.11 23.52
CA ALA A 110 -5.87 -0.12 22.90
C ALA A 110 -5.49 1.03 21.96
N MET A 111 -6.44 1.52 21.15
CA MET A 111 -6.21 2.65 20.24
C MET A 111 -5.97 3.95 21.00
N VAL A 112 -6.76 4.24 22.05
CA VAL A 112 -6.54 5.42 22.91
C VAL A 112 -5.11 5.46 23.42
N LYS A 113 -4.64 4.35 24.00
CA LYS A 113 -3.25 4.24 24.50
C LYS A 113 -2.22 4.36 23.38
N THR A 114 -2.49 3.80 22.21
CA THR A 114 -1.63 3.90 21.04
C THR A 114 -1.44 5.35 20.61
N LEU A 115 -2.52 6.12 20.52
CA LEU A 115 -2.49 7.54 20.18
C LEU A 115 -1.66 8.34 21.21
N GLN A 116 -1.83 8.06 22.51
CA GLN A 116 -1.02 8.69 23.56
C GLN A 116 0.48 8.34 23.45
N VAL A 117 0.81 7.11 23.03
CA VAL A 117 2.21 6.73 22.75
C VAL A 117 2.75 7.50 21.56
N ILE A 118 1.98 7.63 20.48
CA ILE A 118 2.37 8.45 19.30
C ILE A 118 2.69 9.88 19.75
N ASP A 119 1.82 10.52 20.54
CA ASP A 119 2.04 11.89 20.99
C ASP A 119 3.33 11.99 21.85
N SER A 120 3.60 11.00 22.69
CA SER A 120 4.84 10.92 23.48
C SER A 120 6.09 10.75 22.59
N LEU A 121 5.98 9.98 21.49
CA LEU A 121 7.08 9.79 20.53
C LEU A 121 7.35 11.07 19.72
N LEU A 122 6.30 11.79 19.32
CA LEU A 122 6.40 13.09 18.64
C LEU A 122 7.09 14.14 19.52
N ALA A 123 6.85 14.12 20.82
CA ALA A 123 7.51 15.02 21.77
C ALA A 123 8.98 14.64 22.02
N ARG A 124 9.35 13.36 21.87
CA ARG A 124 10.69 12.86 22.20
C ARG A 124 11.66 12.77 21.03
N TYR A 125 11.15 12.52 19.82
CA TYR A 125 11.95 12.26 18.62
C TYR A 125 11.60 13.25 17.50
N SER A 126 12.53 13.47 16.60
CA SER A 126 12.33 14.30 15.40
C SER A 126 11.46 13.59 14.36
N ILE A 127 10.25 13.20 14.75
CA ILE A 127 9.25 12.60 13.88
C ILE A 127 8.42 13.69 13.21
N ASN A 128 8.22 13.57 11.90
CA ASN A 128 7.44 14.51 11.12
C ASN A 128 5.94 14.25 11.31
N LYS A 129 5.25 15.15 12.01
CA LYS A 129 3.79 15.05 12.22
C LYS A 129 2.95 15.06 10.93
N ASN A 130 3.54 15.49 9.81
CA ASN A 130 2.89 15.45 8.50
C ASN A 130 3.18 14.16 7.72
N ARG A 131 3.97 13.24 8.28
CA ARG A 131 4.34 11.95 7.69
C ARG A 131 4.09 10.81 8.68
N LEU A 132 2.91 10.78 9.29
CA LEU A 132 2.42 9.67 10.10
C LEU A 132 1.58 8.76 9.22
N TYR A 133 1.84 7.47 9.25
CA TYR A 133 1.16 6.46 8.46
C TYR A 133 0.64 5.35 9.34
N VAL A 134 -0.40 4.65 8.89
CA VAL A 134 -0.97 3.50 9.60
C VAL A 134 -1.25 2.36 8.63
N TYR A 135 -0.94 1.14 9.05
CA TYR A 135 -1.41 -0.05 8.36
C TYR A 135 -1.75 -1.16 9.34
N GLY A 136 -2.52 -2.12 8.86
CA GLY A 136 -2.89 -3.26 9.71
C GLY A 136 -3.49 -4.40 8.93
N ILE A 137 -3.46 -5.57 9.56
CA ILE A 137 -3.87 -6.86 9.01
C ILE A 137 -5.08 -7.37 9.79
N SER A 138 -6.15 -7.83 9.11
CA SER A 138 -7.32 -8.46 9.72
C SER A 138 -7.92 -7.55 10.82
N MET A 139 -7.90 -7.93 12.08
CA MET A 139 -8.27 -7.06 13.21
C MET A 139 -7.58 -5.68 13.14
N GLY A 140 -6.31 -5.63 12.72
CA GLY A 140 -5.59 -4.39 12.48
C GLY A 140 -6.12 -3.61 11.27
N GLY A 141 -6.60 -4.29 10.25
CA GLY A 141 -7.26 -3.68 9.09
C GLY A 141 -8.54 -2.93 9.48
N PHE A 142 -9.37 -3.49 10.36
CA PHE A 142 -10.49 -2.77 10.97
C PHE A 142 -10.01 -1.55 11.75
N GLY A 143 -8.91 -1.69 12.49
CA GLY A 143 -8.30 -0.61 13.24
C GLY A 143 -7.82 0.54 12.36
N VAL A 144 -7.32 0.26 11.15
CA VAL A 144 -6.94 1.29 10.17
C VAL A 144 -8.16 2.14 9.79
N PHE A 145 -9.24 1.52 9.35
CA PHE A 145 -10.48 2.26 9.03
C PHE A 145 -10.96 3.06 10.23
N SER A 146 -10.96 2.44 11.41
CA SER A 146 -11.39 3.08 12.67
C SER A 146 -10.58 4.33 12.98
N VAL A 147 -9.25 4.25 12.98
CA VAL A 147 -8.42 5.39 13.36
C VAL A 147 -8.41 6.50 12.30
N LEU A 148 -8.43 6.14 11.01
CA LEU A 148 -8.50 7.14 9.94
C LEU A 148 -9.83 7.91 9.94
N SER A 149 -10.94 7.25 10.24
CA SER A 149 -12.25 7.89 10.29
C SER A 149 -12.46 8.74 11.54
N LYS A 150 -11.82 8.40 12.67
CA LYS A 150 -11.99 9.09 13.96
C LYS A 150 -10.95 10.14 14.25
N GLU A 151 -9.79 10.06 13.59
CA GLU A 151 -8.68 11.02 13.70
C GLU A 151 -8.41 11.69 12.33
N PRO A 152 -9.39 12.41 11.76
CA PRO A 152 -9.24 13.03 10.45
C PRO A 152 -8.04 13.97 10.45
N GLY A 153 -7.16 13.81 9.47
CA GLY A 153 -5.96 14.64 9.34
C GLY A 153 -4.81 14.31 10.30
N LYS A 154 -4.90 13.31 11.18
CA LYS A 154 -3.75 12.86 12.00
C LYS A 154 -2.74 12.10 11.13
N PHE A 155 -3.18 11.17 10.33
CA PHE A 155 -2.33 10.36 9.44
C PHE A 155 -2.29 10.96 8.02
N ALA A 156 -1.15 10.84 7.37
CA ALA A 156 -0.96 11.27 5.99
C ALA A 156 -1.52 10.24 5.00
N ALA A 157 -1.53 8.98 5.37
CA ALA A 157 -2.08 7.87 4.60
C ALA A 157 -2.19 6.60 5.46
N GLY A 158 -2.91 5.60 4.93
CA GLY A 158 -2.92 4.27 5.50
C GLY A 158 -3.25 3.19 4.48
N TYR A 159 -3.01 1.93 4.86
CA TYR A 159 -3.51 0.80 4.09
C TYR A 159 -4.06 -0.30 4.99
N ALA A 160 -5.17 -0.89 4.57
CA ALA A 160 -5.89 -1.93 5.30
C ALA A 160 -5.81 -3.25 4.53
N ILE A 161 -5.41 -4.33 5.21
CA ILE A 161 -5.29 -5.67 4.63
C ILE A 161 -6.34 -6.57 5.28
N CYS A 162 -7.19 -7.22 4.48
CA CYS A 162 -8.26 -8.15 4.88
C CYS A 162 -9.04 -7.67 6.11
N GLY A 163 -9.31 -6.37 6.17
CA GLY A 163 -10.11 -5.73 7.20
C GLY A 163 -11.50 -5.38 6.69
N GLY A 164 -12.21 -4.56 7.46
CA GLY A 164 -13.55 -4.12 7.07
C GLY A 164 -13.96 -2.81 7.72
N SER A 165 -14.94 -2.16 7.10
CA SER A 165 -15.51 -0.90 7.55
C SER A 165 -17.02 -0.90 7.33
N SER A 166 -17.74 -0.06 8.10
CA SER A 166 -19.11 0.31 7.73
C SER A 166 -19.10 1.29 6.56
N GLU A 167 -20.13 1.25 5.73
CA GLU A 167 -20.32 2.21 4.63
C GLU A 167 -20.44 3.64 5.18
N ALA A 168 -21.08 3.83 6.33
CA ALA A 168 -21.22 5.13 6.98
C ALA A 168 -19.88 5.82 7.33
N ALA A 169 -18.77 5.10 7.34
CA ALA A 169 -17.46 5.70 7.55
C ALA A 169 -16.88 6.35 6.28
N ALA A 170 -17.47 6.10 5.10
CA ALA A 170 -16.96 6.57 3.82
C ALA A 170 -16.74 8.09 3.78
N SER A 171 -17.72 8.87 4.22
CA SER A 171 -17.65 10.35 4.28
C SER A 171 -16.45 10.87 5.08
N LYS A 172 -16.03 10.15 6.11
CA LYS A 172 -14.88 10.50 6.96
C LYS A 172 -13.52 10.12 6.32
N LEU A 173 -13.54 9.31 5.26
CA LEU A 173 -12.35 8.76 4.59
C LEU A 173 -12.03 9.41 3.24
N LEU A 174 -12.88 10.29 2.73
CA LEU A 174 -12.80 10.87 1.38
C LEU A 174 -11.47 11.53 1.05
N ASN A 175 -10.83 12.16 2.04
CA ASN A 175 -9.65 13.01 1.87
C ASN A 175 -8.36 12.37 2.42
N THR A 176 -8.43 11.14 2.93
CA THR A 176 -7.25 10.44 3.45
C THR A 176 -6.78 9.41 2.44
N PRO A 177 -5.55 9.54 1.90
CA PRO A 177 -4.96 8.53 1.04
C PRO A 177 -5.05 7.14 1.66
N LEU A 178 -5.78 6.24 1.02
CA LEU A 178 -6.11 4.91 1.53
C LEU A 178 -5.95 3.85 0.43
N TRP A 179 -5.20 2.78 0.75
CA TRP A 179 -5.14 1.61 -0.12
C TRP A 179 -5.70 0.40 0.62
N ILE A 180 -6.71 -0.21 0.03
CA ILE A 180 -7.45 -1.34 0.61
C ILE A 180 -7.04 -2.60 -0.15
N PHE A 181 -6.72 -3.67 0.58
CA PHE A 181 -6.34 -4.97 0.04
C PHE A 181 -7.23 -6.05 0.62
N HIS A 182 -7.71 -6.99 -0.23
CA HIS A 182 -8.47 -8.14 0.24
C HIS A 182 -8.29 -9.35 -0.69
N GLY A 183 -8.45 -10.56 -0.16
CA GLY A 183 -8.58 -11.76 -0.96
C GLY A 183 -10.04 -11.99 -1.35
N SER A 184 -10.32 -12.39 -2.61
CA SER A 184 -11.71 -12.60 -3.06
C SER A 184 -12.42 -13.73 -2.33
N ASP A 185 -11.65 -14.73 -1.87
CA ASP A 185 -12.13 -15.95 -1.23
C ASP A 185 -11.88 -15.95 0.28
N ASP A 186 -11.77 -14.76 0.89
CA ASP A 186 -11.57 -14.62 2.34
C ASP A 186 -12.75 -15.21 3.09
N ASP A 187 -12.48 -16.27 3.84
CA ASP A 187 -13.44 -17.07 4.60
C ASP A 187 -13.49 -16.69 6.10
N VAL A 188 -12.73 -15.69 6.52
CA VAL A 188 -12.68 -15.19 7.90
C VAL A 188 -13.29 -13.79 7.99
N VAL A 189 -12.86 -12.88 7.11
CA VAL A 189 -13.41 -11.54 6.97
C VAL A 189 -13.96 -11.39 5.56
N GLY A 190 -15.28 -11.33 5.43
CA GLY A 190 -15.92 -11.27 4.12
C GLY A 190 -15.43 -10.07 3.29
N VAL A 191 -15.02 -10.34 2.07
CA VAL A 191 -14.50 -9.35 1.11
C VAL A 191 -15.48 -8.21 0.84
N GLN A 192 -16.78 -8.44 1.02
CA GLN A 192 -17.83 -7.42 0.85
C GLN A 192 -17.63 -6.18 1.72
N TYR A 193 -17.05 -6.30 2.92
CA TYR A 193 -16.78 -5.14 3.78
C TYR A 193 -15.76 -4.17 3.18
N SER A 194 -14.78 -4.68 2.45
CA SER A 194 -13.83 -3.84 1.70
C SER A 194 -14.43 -3.29 0.41
N ARG A 195 -15.18 -4.11 -0.33
CA ARG A 195 -15.85 -3.68 -1.57
C ARG A 195 -16.85 -2.56 -1.32
N GLN A 196 -17.71 -2.71 -0.32
CA GLN A 196 -18.76 -1.75 0.03
C GLN A 196 -18.20 -0.40 0.44
N VAL A 197 -17.25 -0.37 1.38
CA VAL A 197 -16.65 0.90 1.81
C VAL A 197 -15.89 1.60 0.68
N TYR A 198 -15.19 0.84 -0.18
CA TYR A 198 -14.53 1.41 -1.36
C TYR A 198 -15.53 2.02 -2.33
N GLN A 199 -16.59 1.29 -2.65
CA GLN A 199 -17.64 1.76 -3.56
C GLN A 199 -18.33 3.02 -3.00
N GLU A 200 -18.63 3.06 -1.70
CA GLU A 200 -19.26 4.22 -1.09
C GLU A 200 -18.33 5.44 -1.05
N ILE A 201 -17.03 5.25 -0.74
CA ILE A 201 -16.04 6.33 -0.87
C ILE A 201 -16.02 6.90 -2.30
N LYS A 202 -16.02 6.03 -3.32
CA LYS A 202 -16.04 6.47 -4.73
C LYS A 202 -17.34 7.19 -5.10
N LYS A 203 -18.46 6.69 -4.65
CA LYS A 203 -19.81 7.27 -4.87
C LYS A 203 -19.94 8.67 -4.22
N GLU A 204 -19.36 8.85 -3.02
CA GLU A 204 -19.30 10.14 -2.33
C GLU A 204 -18.21 11.09 -2.87
N GLY A 205 -17.53 10.73 -3.97
CA GLY A 205 -16.55 11.58 -4.66
C GLY A 205 -15.11 11.46 -4.15
N GLY A 206 -14.80 10.49 -3.29
CA GLY A 206 -13.42 10.24 -2.82
C GLY A 206 -12.49 9.87 -3.97
N GLN A 207 -11.38 10.64 -4.12
CA GLN A 207 -10.42 10.47 -5.20
C GLN A 207 -9.12 9.78 -4.76
N VAL A 208 -8.85 9.73 -3.46
CA VAL A 208 -7.57 9.27 -2.92
C VAL A 208 -7.67 7.87 -2.31
N VAL A 209 -8.50 7.02 -2.88
CA VAL A 209 -8.66 5.62 -2.48
C VAL A 209 -8.34 4.67 -3.61
N ARG A 210 -7.59 3.61 -3.32
CA ARG A 210 -7.35 2.46 -4.22
C ARG A 210 -7.81 1.17 -3.54
N TYR A 211 -8.31 0.24 -4.34
CA TYR A 211 -8.67 -1.10 -3.91
C TYR A 211 -7.98 -2.13 -4.79
N THR A 212 -7.32 -3.08 -4.17
CA THR A 212 -6.71 -4.23 -4.83
C THR A 212 -7.33 -5.50 -4.24
N GLU A 213 -7.98 -6.28 -5.10
CA GLU A 213 -8.52 -7.58 -4.74
C GLU A 213 -7.70 -8.66 -5.41
N TYR A 214 -7.30 -9.68 -4.63
CA TYR A 214 -6.52 -10.80 -5.12
C TYR A 214 -7.45 -11.98 -5.41
N PRO A 215 -7.66 -12.35 -6.69
CA PRO A 215 -8.54 -13.45 -7.06
C PRO A 215 -8.09 -14.79 -6.47
N GLY A 216 -9.02 -15.56 -5.90
CA GLY A 216 -8.76 -16.87 -5.32
C GLY A 216 -7.95 -16.87 -4.01
N VAL A 217 -7.61 -15.71 -3.48
CA VAL A 217 -6.85 -15.58 -2.24
C VAL A 217 -7.80 -15.55 -1.05
N ARG A 218 -7.51 -16.38 -0.05
CA ARG A 218 -8.24 -16.45 1.22
C ARG A 218 -7.78 -15.35 2.20
N HIS A 219 -7.95 -15.57 3.51
CA HIS A 219 -7.64 -14.57 4.55
C HIS A 219 -6.17 -14.13 4.61
N ASN A 220 -5.25 -14.89 4.02
CA ASN A 220 -3.81 -14.60 4.06
C ASN A 220 -3.32 -13.60 2.99
N SER A 221 -4.15 -12.69 2.52
CA SER A 221 -3.82 -11.69 1.49
C SER A 221 -2.61 -10.80 1.82
N TRP A 222 -2.17 -10.73 3.08
CA TRP A 222 -0.92 -10.04 3.46
C TRP A 222 0.34 -10.60 2.78
N GLU A 223 0.33 -11.88 2.38
CA GLU A 223 1.43 -12.48 1.61
C GLU A 223 1.53 -11.90 0.19
N ASN A 224 0.38 -11.55 -0.40
CA ASN A 224 0.31 -10.87 -1.69
C ASN A 224 0.74 -9.40 -1.53
N VAL A 225 0.23 -8.71 -0.51
CA VAL A 225 0.58 -7.32 -0.20
C VAL A 225 2.09 -7.14 0.05
N ALA A 226 2.74 -8.13 0.68
CA ALA A 226 4.20 -8.10 0.88
C ALA A 226 5.00 -8.08 -0.45
N ARG A 227 4.37 -8.47 -1.57
CA ARG A 227 4.97 -8.48 -2.92
C ARG A 227 4.62 -7.23 -3.74
N GLU A 228 3.79 -6.33 -3.20
CA GLU A 228 3.43 -5.07 -3.89
C GLU A 228 4.63 -4.14 -3.98
N LYS A 229 5.24 -4.09 -5.16
CA LYS A 229 6.51 -3.37 -5.42
C LYS A 229 6.42 -1.88 -5.11
N THR A 230 5.24 -1.28 -5.32
CA THR A 230 5.05 0.17 -5.24
C THR A 230 4.49 0.64 -3.89
N LEU A 231 4.07 -0.26 -3.00
CA LEU A 231 3.39 0.06 -1.74
C LEU A 231 4.19 1.03 -0.86
N HIS A 232 5.48 0.78 -0.67
CA HIS A 232 6.33 1.62 0.18
C HIS A 232 6.53 3.01 -0.43
N ARG A 233 6.77 3.07 -1.74
CA ARG A 233 6.92 4.32 -2.48
C ARG A 233 5.62 5.13 -2.41
N TRP A 234 4.48 4.47 -2.62
CA TRP A 234 3.18 5.10 -2.52
C TRP A 234 2.95 5.68 -1.11
N LEU A 235 3.13 4.90 -0.06
CA LEU A 235 2.87 5.36 1.31
C LEU A 235 3.77 6.55 1.68
N LEU A 236 5.06 6.45 1.41
CA LEU A 236 6.04 7.47 1.77
C LEU A 236 5.98 8.73 0.90
N ALA A 237 5.35 8.66 -0.27
CA ALA A 237 5.06 9.82 -1.11
C ALA A 237 3.98 10.72 -0.52
N GLN A 238 3.12 10.19 0.37
CA GLN A 238 2.05 10.94 1.00
C GLN A 238 2.63 11.84 2.11
N ALA A 239 2.18 13.09 2.15
CA ALA A 239 2.50 14.02 3.24
C ALA A 239 1.39 15.06 3.37
N LYS A 240 0.96 15.34 4.60
CA LYS A 240 -0.07 16.36 4.84
C LYS A 240 0.45 17.74 4.44
N GLY A 241 -0.41 18.50 3.77
CA GLY A 241 -0.08 19.85 3.30
C GLY A 241 0.88 19.90 2.10
N LYS A 242 1.29 18.75 1.55
CA LYS A 242 2.08 18.69 0.33
C LYS A 242 1.16 18.69 -0.89
N THR A 243 1.21 19.74 -1.68
CA THR A 243 0.61 19.76 -3.02
C THR A 243 1.64 19.30 -4.03
N THR A 244 1.35 18.23 -4.76
CA THR A 244 2.13 17.80 -5.92
C THR A 244 1.28 17.99 -7.17
N ASN A 245 1.90 18.30 -8.30
CA ASN A 245 1.19 18.49 -9.56
C ASN A 245 0.74 17.13 -10.14
N SER A 246 -0.19 17.18 -11.10
CA SER A 246 -0.52 16.04 -11.95
C SER A 246 0.71 15.61 -12.74
N PRO A 247 0.85 14.32 -13.08
CA PRO A 247 1.89 13.89 -14.01
C PRO A 247 1.64 14.48 -15.40
N HIS A 248 2.67 14.53 -16.23
CA HIS A 248 2.49 14.86 -17.65
C HIS A 248 1.65 13.81 -18.36
N SER A 249 0.97 14.21 -19.44
CA SER A 249 0.31 13.29 -20.35
C SER A 249 1.31 12.25 -20.89
N VAL A 250 0.82 11.07 -21.19
CA VAL A 250 1.61 10.02 -21.82
C VAL A 250 1.87 10.42 -23.27
N ASP A 251 3.16 10.51 -23.64
CA ASP A 251 3.57 10.86 -24.99
C ASP A 251 4.01 9.62 -25.78
N GLY A 252 3.96 9.73 -27.11
CA GLY A 252 4.47 8.71 -28.01
C GLY A 252 3.69 7.39 -27.98
N LEU A 253 2.43 7.41 -27.54
CA LEU A 253 1.58 6.22 -27.58
C LEU A 253 1.43 5.73 -29.04
N LYS A 254 1.71 4.44 -29.24
CA LYS A 254 1.56 3.73 -30.52
C LYS A 254 0.81 2.43 -30.31
N ALA A 255 0.01 2.03 -31.28
CA ALA A 255 -0.67 0.73 -31.31
C ALA A 255 -0.18 -0.03 -32.55
N LYS A 256 0.24 -1.26 -32.37
CA LYS A 256 0.69 -2.15 -33.45
C LYS A 256 -0.07 -3.47 -33.39
N LEU A 257 -0.78 -3.80 -34.46
CA LEU A 257 -1.37 -5.13 -34.63
C LEU A 257 -0.25 -6.18 -34.78
N GLN A 258 -0.34 -7.26 -34.04
CA GLN A 258 0.55 -8.41 -34.11
C GLN A 258 -0.04 -9.51 -35.03
N ASN A 259 0.81 -10.49 -35.42
CA ASN A 259 0.39 -11.56 -36.33
C ASN A 259 -0.68 -12.50 -35.72
N ASP A 260 -0.82 -12.53 -34.39
CA ASP A 260 -1.79 -13.31 -33.65
C ASP A 260 -3.09 -12.54 -33.34
N ASN A 261 -3.31 -11.41 -34.00
CA ASN A 261 -4.42 -10.47 -33.78
C ASN A 261 -4.43 -9.80 -32.41
N THR A 262 -3.35 -9.85 -31.62
CA THR A 262 -3.21 -9.02 -30.43
C THR A 262 -2.75 -7.62 -30.78
N VAL A 263 -2.97 -6.65 -29.90
CA VAL A 263 -2.56 -5.26 -30.08
C VAL A 263 -1.47 -4.91 -29.06
N ASN A 264 -0.26 -4.67 -29.53
CA ASN A 264 0.82 -4.17 -28.69
C ASN A 264 0.80 -2.64 -28.66
N LEU A 265 0.68 -2.08 -27.43
CA LEU A 265 0.79 -0.66 -27.15
C LEU A 265 2.18 -0.36 -26.63
N THR A 266 2.80 0.71 -27.12
CA THR A 266 4.08 1.22 -26.60
C THR A 266 4.00 2.73 -26.42
N TRP A 267 4.74 3.27 -25.46
CA TRP A 267 4.74 4.72 -25.17
C TRP A 267 6.08 5.16 -24.57
N SER A 268 6.28 6.46 -24.53
CA SER A 268 7.38 7.06 -23.80
C SER A 268 6.97 7.28 -22.34
N THR A 269 7.80 6.83 -21.41
CA THR A 269 7.58 7.14 -19.98
C THR A 269 7.65 8.66 -19.81
N PRO A 270 6.62 9.31 -19.23
CA PRO A 270 6.64 10.74 -19.01
C PRO A 270 7.86 11.16 -18.19
N THR A 271 8.64 12.09 -18.72
CA THR A 271 9.75 12.67 -17.96
C THR A 271 9.22 13.44 -16.77
N VAL A 272 9.69 13.07 -15.60
CA VAL A 272 9.35 13.77 -14.35
C VAL A 272 10.25 14.98 -14.22
N GLU A 273 9.72 16.17 -14.49
CA GLU A 273 10.37 17.44 -14.21
C GLU A 273 9.87 18.00 -12.87
N PRO A 274 10.71 18.72 -12.18
CA PRO A 274 11.80 18.21 -11.36
C PRO A 274 11.23 17.44 -10.16
N LYS A 275 12.01 16.80 -9.33
CA LYS A 275 11.70 15.92 -8.15
C LYS A 275 10.48 16.27 -7.27
N SER A 276 9.71 17.30 -7.60
CA SER A 276 8.46 17.76 -6.95
C SER A 276 7.18 17.26 -7.62
N HIS A 277 7.25 16.69 -8.82
CA HIS A 277 6.09 16.16 -9.55
C HIS A 277 6.05 14.66 -9.37
N GLY A 278 4.86 14.13 -9.15
CA GLY A 278 4.68 12.74 -8.80
C GLY A 278 5.17 11.80 -9.89
N THR A 279 6.17 11.00 -9.57
CA THR A 279 6.51 9.80 -10.33
C THR A 279 5.23 9.06 -10.66
N VAL A 280 5.10 8.61 -11.91
CA VAL A 280 3.95 7.80 -12.32
C VAL A 280 3.89 6.56 -11.43
N TRP A 281 2.75 6.32 -10.84
CA TRP A 281 2.48 5.16 -10.03
C TRP A 281 1.97 4.00 -10.88
N TYR A 282 0.96 4.31 -11.72
CA TYR A 282 0.38 3.35 -12.67
C TYR A 282 -0.23 4.09 -13.85
N TYR A 283 -0.49 3.34 -14.92
CA TYR A 283 -1.22 3.83 -16.08
C TYR A 283 -2.60 3.19 -16.14
N LYS A 284 -3.60 3.98 -16.50
CA LYS A 284 -4.91 3.53 -16.94
C LYS A 284 -4.90 3.44 -18.46
N ILE A 285 -5.17 2.26 -19.00
CA ILE A 285 -5.32 2.02 -20.45
C ILE A 285 -6.79 1.91 -20.77
N PHE A 286 -7.22 2.68 -21.73
CA PHE A 286 -8.61 2.69 -22.21
C PHE A 286 -8.66 2.16 -23.63
N ARG A 287 -9.66 1.29 -23.90
CA ARG A 287 -10.07 0.86 -25.24
C ARG A 287 -11.50 1.30 -25.45
N ASP A 288 -11.77 2.03 -26.55
CA ASP A 288 -13.10 2.53 -26.92
C ASP A 288 -13.78 3.31 -25.79
N ASN A 289 -13.01 4.14 -25.11
CA ASN A 289 -13.38 4.95 -23.92
C ASN A 289 -13.78 4.13 -22.67
N LYS A 290 -13.57 2.81 -22.66
CA LYS A 290 -13.76 1.98 -21.47
C LYS A 290 -12.41 1.63 -20.87
N LEU A 291 -12.30 1.70 -19.55
CA LEU A 291 -11.11 1.25 -18.85
C LEU A 291 -10.87 -0.23 -19.14
N LEU A 292 -9.75 -0.53 -19.81
CA LEU A 292 -9.33 -1.88 -20.13
C LEU A 292 -8.58 -2.50 -18.96
N THR A 293 -7.56 -1.78 -18.46
CA THR A 293 -6.70 -2.27 -17.37
C THR A 293 -5.93 -1.14 -16.71
N GLU A 294 -5.35 -1.44 -15.53
CA GLU A 294 -4.32 -0.64 -14.87
C GLU A 294 -3.01 -1.43 -14.86
N ILE A 295 -1.90 -0.78 -15.16
CA ILE A 295 -0.57 -1.39 -15.20
C ILE A 295 0.46 -0.53 -14.47
N ASP A 296 1.56 -1.13 -13.98
CA ASP A 296 2.60 -0.44 -13.24
C ASP A 296 3.23 0.72 -14.03
N GLY A 297 3.57 1.79 -13.33
CA GLY A 297 4.11 3.02 -13.93
C GLY A 297 5.55 2.92 -14.43
N ASP A 298 6.24 1.82 -14.17
CA ASP A 298 7.58 1.52 -14.69
C ASP A 298 7.57 0.74 -16.02
N LEU A 299 6.37 0.35 -16.50
CA LEU A 299 6.20 -0.29 -17.80
C LEU A 299 6.13 0.76 -18.93
N SER A 300 6.57 0.37 -20.11
CA SER A 300 6.52 1.17 -21.34
C SER A 300 5.86 0.44 -22.52
N ASP A 301 5.30 -0.74 -22.27
CA ASP A 301 4.52 -1.51 -23.22
C ASP A 301 3.41 -2.33 -22.54
N PHE A 302 2.39 -2.68 -23.31
CA PHE A 302 1.29 -3.54 -22.91
C PHE A 302 0.70 -4.25 -24.12
N THR A 303 0.33 -5.52 -23.97
CA THR A 303 -0.35 -6.28 -25.04
C THR A 303 -1.78 -6.55 -24.65
N ASP A 304 -2.72 -6.02 -25.46
CA ASP A 304 -4.14 -6.35 -25.39
C ASP A 304 -4.40 -7.63 -26.20
N SER A 305 -4.66 -8.73 -25.49
CA SER A 305 -4.92 -10.05 -26.06
C SER A 305 -6.40 -10.35 -26.30
N ASP A 306 -7.30 -9.51 -25.79
CA ASP A 306 -8.76 -9.75 -25.81
C ASP A 306 -9.50 -8.81 -26.76
N SER A 307 -8.82 -8.23 -27.74
CA SER A 307 -9.44 -7.34 -28.70
C SER A 307 -10.20 -8.11 -29.79
N ASN A 308 -11.46 -7.78 -29.96
CA ASN A 308 -12.30 -8.33 -31.02
C ASN A 308 -11.97 -7.73 -32.38
N ARG A 309 -12.49 -8.35 -33.48
CA ARG A 309 -12.39 -7.79 -34.83
C ARG A 309 -13.06 -6.41 -34.90
N GLY A 310 -12.46 -5.50 -35.66
CA GLY A 310 -12.97 -4.15 -35.84
C GLY A 310 -11.94 -3.05 -35.58
N MET A 311 -12.38 -1.83 -35.68
CA MET A 311 -11.54 -0.67 -35.37
C MET A 311 -11.64 -0.34 -33.89
N HIS A 312 -10.49 -0.30 -33.22
CA HIS A 312 -10.36 0.06 -31.80
C HIS A 312 -9.54 1.35 -31.64
N ARG A 313 -9.91 2.12 -30.61
CA ARG A 313 -9.26 3.37 -30.27
C ARG A 313 -8.73 3.31 -28.84
N TYR A 314 -7.42 3.51 -28.67
CA TYR A 314 -6.77 3.50 -27.38
C TYR A 314 -6.32 4.89 -26.96
N HIS A 315 -6.36 5.14 -25.64
CA HIS A 315 -5.70 6.25 -24.98
C HIS A 315 -5.27 5.84 -23.57
N MET A 316 -4.40 6.63 -22.95
CA MET A 316 -3.86 6.35 -21.63
C MET A 316 -3.93 7.57 -20.74
N ILE A 317 -4.03 7.34 -19.43
CA ILE A 317 -3.91 8.34 -18.37
C ILE A 317 -2.83 7.87 -17.41
N ALA A 318 -1.85 8.72 -17.12
CA ALA A 318 -0.86 8.47 -16.09
C ALA A 318 -1.42 8.92 -14.72
N VAL A 319 -1.23 8.10 -13.68
CA VAL A 319 -1.65 8.39 -12.31
C VAL A 319 -0.41 8.46 -11.42
N ALA A 320 -0.25 9.57 -10.70
CA ALA A 320 0.86 9.73 -9.78
C ALA A 320 0.54 9.15 -8.39
N TYR A 321 1.58 8.97 -7.56
CA TYR A 321 1.44 8.48 -6.19
C TYR A 321 0.48 9.29 -5.30
N ASN A 322 0.21 10.55 -5.65
CA ASN A 322 -0.77 11.41 -4.98
C ASN A 322 -2.19 11.29 -5.54
N PHE A 323 -2.47 10.27 -6.35
CA PHE A 323 -3.73 10.00 -7.06
C PHE A 323 -4.12 11.04 -8.12
N LYS A 324 -3.30 12.05 -8.38
CA LYS A 324 -3.59 12.99 -9.47
C LYS A 324 -3.36 12.32 -10.82
N GLU A 325 -4.29 12.56 -11.70
CA GLU A 325 -4.29 12.04 -13.06
C GLU A 325 -3.71 13.08 -14.03
N SER A 326 -3.02 12.61 -15.06
CA SER A 326 -2.67 13.42 -16.23
C SER A 326 -3.91 13.73 -17.06
N THR A 327 -3.79 14.66 -18.01
CA THR A 327 -4.68 14.68 -19.16
C THR A 327 -4.50 13.39 -19.97
N PRO A 328 -5.56 12.93 -20.69
CA PRO A 328 -5.43 11.78 -21.57
C PRO A 328 -4.32 11.98 -22.62
N SER A 329 -3.66 10.89 -23.01
CA SER A 329 -2.77 10.88 -24.16
C SER A 329 -3.52 11.17 -25.46
N SER A 330 -2.79 11.45 -26.53
CA SER A 330 -3.38 11.36 -27.87
C SER A 330 -3.96 9.97 -28.12
N PHE A 331 -5.00 9.92 -28.94
CA PHE A 331 -5.63 8.65 -29.33
C PHE A 331 -4.83 7.97 -30.43
N VAL A 332 -4.76 6.64 -30.38
CA VAL A 332 -4.26 5.80 -31.47
C VAL A 332 -5.32 4.81 -31.89
N ASN A 333 -5.42 4.59 -33.20
CA ASN A 333 -6.38 3.65 -33.79
C ASN A 333 -5.67 2.44 -34.37
N VAL A 334 -6.30 1.29 -34.26
CA VAL A 334 -5.87 0.05 -34.89
C VAL A 334 -7.08 -0.71 -35.40
N THR A 335 -6.96 -1.36 -36.56
CA THR A 335 -8.01 -2.22 -37.11
C THR A 335 -7.57 -3.66 -37.05
N ILE A 336 -8.39 -4.50 -36.43
CA ILE A 336 -8.20 -5.96 -36.37
C ILE A 336 -9.07 -6.58 -37.46
N PRO A 337 -8.49 -7.35 -38.38
CA PRO A 337 -9.19 -7.88 -39.56
C PRO A 337 -10.28 -8.90 -39.24
#